data_99960ba774bfd41c37bd118563c6d6fa
#
_entry.id   99960ba774bfd41c37bd118563c6d6fa
#
_cell.length_a   1.000
_cell.length_b   1.000
_cell.length_c   1.000
_cell.angle_alpha   90.00
_cell.angle_beta   90.00
_cell.angle_gamma   90.00
#
_symmetry.space_group_name_H-M   'P 1'
#
loop_
_entity.id
_entity.type
_entity.pdbx_description
1 polymer ?
#
loop_
_entity_poly.entity_id
_entity_poly.type
_entity_poly.pdbx_seq_one_letter_code
_entity_poly.pdbx_strand_id
1 'polypeptide(L)'
;MAPELSSNWKKLQATLKQESKASSERKRKAIPTERQQNTIAKRRRLEGKVESALLGSVAKKRRMGIGASSEQAEAPEKTEQAPSASLALWAEDNDISAGDLAAAYEGGLKDTTIRGAKVDNINGGLSKDVDIGKYVGIDCEMVGVGREEDRSVLARVSIVNFHGTQVYDSFVRPKEFVTDWRTHVSGVSPKNMATAREFEEVQEQVAKILDDRVVVGHAVRNDLEVLMLTHPKRDIRDTSRFSGFRKYSAGKVPSLKKLAKEILGVEIQGGEHSSVEDARAAMLLFRRHKSAFDVEHAQRFPVSDNGAC
;
A
#
# COMPACT_ATOMS: atom_id res chain seq x y z
N MET A 1 24.58 -24.77 -1.69
CA MET A 1 23.87 -24.94 -2.98
C MET A 1 22.70 -23.98 -2.96
N ALA A 2 22.56 -23.11 -3.93
CA ALA A 2 21.40 -22.24 -4.03
C ALA A 2 20.14 -23.10 -4.30
N PRO A 3 19.00 -22.82 -3.68
CA PRO A 3 17.75 -23.57 -3.90
C PRO A 3 17.33 -23.43 -5.37
N GLU A 4 16.92 -24.54 -5.98
CA GLU A 4 16.41 -24.52 -7.37
C GLU A 4 15.01 -23.88 -7.38
N LEU A 5 14.86 -22.84 -8.17
CA LEU A 5 13.57 -22.15 -8.33
C LEU A 5 12.55 -23.06 -9.01
N SER A 6 11.27 -22.96 -8.62
CA SER A 6 10.18 -23.75 -9.17
C SER A 6 10.03 -23.58 -10.69
N SER A 7 9.45 -24.58 -11.36
CA SER A 7 9.25 -24.56 -12.82
C SER A 7 8.35 -23.41 -13.25
N ASN A 8 7.35 -23.05 -12.43
CA ASN A 8 6.44 -21.95 -12.69
C ASN A 8 7.16 -20.60 -12.62
N TRP A 9 8.06 -20.45 -11.65
CA TRP A 9 8.90 -19.26 -11.56
C TRP A 9 9.84 -19.10 -12.75
N LYS A 10 10.48 -20.19 -13.19
CA LYS A 10 11.34 -20.18 -14.39
C LYS A 10 10.56 -19.77 -15.64
N LYS A 11 9.32 -20.25 -15.84
CA LYS A 11 8.43 -19.84 -16.93
C LYS A 11 8.08 -18.34 -16.84
N LEU A 12 7.73 -17.86 -15.67
CA LEU A 12 7.37 -16.48 -15.44
C LEU A 12 8.54 -15.53 -15.71
N GLN A 13 9.74 -15.87 -15.25
CA GLN A 13 10.94 -15.09 -15.58
C GLN A 13 11.20 -15.01 -17.08
N ALA A 14 10.95 -16.09 -17.83
CA ALA A 14 11.07 -16.12 -19.27
C ALA A 14 10.07 -15.17 -19.95
N THR A 15 8.82 -15.17 -19.49
CA THR A 15 7.75 -14.27 -19.99
C THR A 15 8.10 -12.81 -19.70
N LEU A 16 8.50 -12.48 -18.48
CA LEU A 16 8.90 -11.12 -18.08
C LEU A 16 10.11 -10.60 -18.88
N LYS A 17 11.08 -11.47 -19.16
CA LYS A 17 12.23 -11.14 -20.01
C LYS A 17 11.84 -10.89 -21.48
N GLN A 18 10.86 -11.63 -22.00
CA GLN A 18 10.36 -11.41 -23.38
C GLN A 18 9.60 -10.08 -23.49
N GLU A 19 8.74 -9.77 -22.53
CA GLU A 19 7.98 -8.51 -22.48
C GLU A 19 8.90 -7.29 -22.33
N SER A 20 9.94 -7.40 -21.52
CA SER A 20 10.93 -6.32 -21.36
C SER A 20 11.71 -6.04 -22.64
N LYS A 21 12.06 -7.08 -23.41
CA LYS A 21 12.71 -6.94 -24.73
C LYS A 21 11.76 -6.30 -25.74
N ALA A 22 10.51 -6.76 -25.84
CA ALA A 22 9.51 -6.20 -26.76
C ALA A 22 9.20 -4.71 -26.47
N SER A 23 9.22 -4.32 -25.19
CA SER A 23 9.02 -2.93 -24.77
C SER A 23 10.23 -2.03 -25.11
N SER A 24 11.45 -2.55 -24.98
CA SER A 24 12.67 -1.80 -25.33
C SER A 24 12.78 -1.58 -26.84
N GLU A 25 12.35 -2.55 -27.66
CA GLU A 25 12.29 -2.42 -29.11
C GLU A 25 11.21 -1.44 -29.59
N ARG A 26 10.04 -1.42 -28.95
CA ARG A 26 9.01 -0.41 -29.23
C ARG A 26 9.46 1.02 -28.92
N LYS A 27 10.21 1.23 -27.84
CA LYS A 27 10.79 2.56 -27.50
C LYS A 27 11.88 3.00 -28.49
N ARG A 28 12.62 2.08 -29.10
CA ARG A 28 13.63 2.40 -30.13
C ARG A 28 13.05 2.73 -31.49
N LYS A 29 11.82 2.27 -31.80
CA LYS A 29 11.14 2.52 -33.08
C LYS A 29 10.26 3.78 -33.09
N ALA A 30 10.05 4.45 -31.98
CA ALA A 30 9.30 5.70 -31.92
C ALA A 30 10.22 6.89 -32.28
N ILE A 31 10.28 7.25 -33.55
CA ILE A 31 10.95 8.47 -34.02
C ILE A 31 10.03 9.66 -33.64
N PRO A 32 10.52 10.70 -32.91
CA PRO A 32 9.72 11.86 -32.57
C PRO A 32 9.26 12.62 -33.83
N THR A 33 8.00 13.00 -33.88
CA THR A 33 7.47 13.81 -35.00
C THR A 33 8.11 15.20 -34.98
N GLU A 34 8.20 15.84 -36.15
CA GLU A 34 8.81 17.18 -36.37
C GLU A 34 8.29 18.25 -35.39
N ARG A 35 7.01 18.14 -34.98
CA ARG A 35 6.36 19.01 -33.99
C ARG A 35 6.92 18.83 -32.58
N GLN A 36 7.36 17.62 -32.20
CA GLN A 36 7.99 17.33 -30.89
C GLN A 36 9.45 17.79 -30.87
N GLN A 37 10.16 17.70 -31.98
CA GLN A 37 11.55 18.18 -32.10
C GLN A 37 11.64 19.70 -31.93
N ASN A 38 10.68 20.45 -32.49
CA ASN A 38 10.61 21.90 -32.35
C ASN A 38 10.29 22.37 -30.90
N THR A 39 9.51 21.56 -30.15
CA THR A 39 9.19 21.87 -28.75
C THR A 39 10.39 21.64 -27.82
N ILE A 40 11.16 20.61 -28.07
CA ILE A 40 12.39 20.29 -27.29
C ILE A 40 13.48 21.35 -27.54
N ALA A 41 13.66 21.79 -28.80
CA ALA A 41 14.61 22.84 -29.17
C ALA A 41 14.23 24.21 -28.55
N LYS A 42 12.92 24.53 -28.49
CA LYS A 42 12.42 25.76 -27.88
C LYS A 42 12.58 25.75 -26.35
N ARG A 43 12.42 24.60 -25.71
CA ARG A 43 12.62 24.43 -24.26
C ARG A 43 14.10 24.59 -23.87
N ARG A 44 15.02 23.97 -24.59
CA ARG A 44 16.48 24.13 -24.38
C ARG A 44 16.94 25.59 -24.56
N ARG A 45 16.32 26.34 -25.48
CA ARG A 45 16.64 27.77 -25.71
C ARG A 45 16.15 28.68 -24.59
N LEU A 46 15.07 28.30 -23.89
CA LEU A 46 14.55 29.02 -22.71
C LEU A 46 15.39 28.72 -21.46
N GLU A 47 15.80 27.48 -21.25
CA GLU A 47 16.65 27.07 -20.12
C GLU A 47 18.05 27.74 -20.21
N GLY A 48 18.68 27.82 -21.37
CA GLY A 48 19.95 28.53 -21.57
C GLY A 48 19.88 30.06 -21.35
N LYS A 49 18.70 30.67 -21.49
CA LYS A 49 18.50 32.11 -21.22
C LYS A 49 18.33 32.42 -19.74
N VAL A 50 17.81 31.46 -18.95
CA VAL A 50 17.63 31.61 -17.50
C VAL A 50 18.98 31.44 -16.77
N GLU A 51 19.83 30.51 -17.21
CA GLU A 51 21.17 30.36 -16.63
C GLU A 51 22.09 31.56 -16.84
N SER A 52 22.03 32.22 -17.98
CA SER A 52 22.86 33.40 -18.24
C SER A 52 22.43 34.67 -17.46
N ALA A 53 21.17 34.70 -16.97
CA ALA A 53 20.66 35.82 -16.18
C ALA A 53 20.96 35.67 -14.66
N LEU A 54 21.25 34.45 -14.18
CA LEU A 54 21.55 34.18 -12.78
C LEU A 54 23.05 34.31 -12.42
N LEU A 55 23.95 34.33 -13.41
CA LEU A 55 25.40 34.44 -13.20
C LEU A 55 25.93 35.90 -13.06
N GLY A 56 25.04 36.90 -13.14
CA GLY A 56 25.40 38.33 -13.14
C GLY A 56 25.36 39.06 -11.79
N SER A 57 24.91 38.47 -10.70
CA SER A 57 24.62 39.23 -9.46
C SER A 57 25.22 38.74 -8.12
N VAL A 58 26.19 37.80 -8.11
CA VAL A 58 26.83 37.40 -6.86
C VAL A 58 28.37 37.39 -6.99
N ALA A 59 28.93 38.57 -6.93
CA ALA A 59 30.34 38.77 -6.63
C ALA A 59 30.50 39.98 -5.72
N LYS A 60 30.41 39.77 -4.39
CA LYS A 60 31.22 40.49 -3.36
C LYS A 60 30.88 40.06 -1.92
N LYS A 61 31.96 39.63 -1.24
CA LYS A 61 32.15 39.48 0.24
C LYS A 61 31.78 38.08 0.80
N ARG A 62 32.63 37.30 1.47
CA ARG A 62 33.77 37.59 2.35
C ARG A 62 34.51 36.27 2.65
N ARG A 63 35.82 36.26 2.65
CA ARG A 63 36.71 35.22 3.17
C ARG A 63 36.71 35.27 4.70
N MET A 64 36.64 34.11 5.32
CA MET A 64 37.21 33.61 6.58
C MET A 64 36.62 32.22 6.82
N GLY A 65 37.24 31.08 7.06
CA GLY A 65 38.50 30.70 7.59
C GLY A 65 38.28 29.33 8.21
N ILE A 66 38.96 28.32 7.69
CA ILE A 66 39.52 27.12 8.33
C ILE A 66 38.60 26.27 9.24
N GLY A 67 38.48 24.99 8.86
CA GLY A 67 38.01 23.89 9.68
C GLY A 67 37.84 22.63 8.86
N ALA A 68 38.93 21.89 8.63
CA ALA A 68 38.88 20.55 8.03
C ALA A 68 38.39 19.58 9.13
N SER A 69 37.22 18.96 8.87
CA SER A 69 36.87 17.66 9.44
C SER A 69 36.40 16.79 8.31
N SER A 70 37.16 15.74 8.04
CA SER A 70 36.85 14.65 7.14
C SER A 70 35.69 13.84 7.74
N GLU A 71 34.46 14.13 7.35
CA GLU A 71 33.36 13.19 7.53
C GLU A 71 33.42 12.22 6.34
N GLN A 72 33.82 11.00 6.64
CA GLN A 72 33.60 9.85 5.77
C GLN A 72 32.12 9.71 5.59
N ALA A 73 31.64 9.92 4.36
CA ALA A 73 30.30 9.54 3.96
C ALA A 73 30.21 8.00 4.06
N GLU A 74 29.59 7.49 5.10
CA GLU A 74 29.14 6.10 5.16
C GLU A 74 28.21 5.88 3.97
N ALA A 75 28.58 4.90 3.16
CA ALA A 75 27.70 4.41 2.09
C ALA A 75 26.37 3.94 2.75
N PRO A 76 25.20 4.24 2.16
CA PRO A 76 23.94 3.78 2.72
C PRO A 76 23.98 2.25 2.82
N GLU A 77 23.83 1.74 4.04
CA GLU A 77 23.59 0.31 4.27
C GLU A 77 22.47 -0.13 3.32
N LYS A 78 22.74 -1.13 2.51
CA LYS A 78 21.73 -1.82 1.73
C LYS A 78 20.79 -2.50 2.72
N THR A 79 19.71 -1.83 3.10
CA THR A 79 18.56 -2.49 3.70
C THR A 79 18.09 -3.53 2.68
N GLU A 80 18.23 -4.80 3.03
CA GLU A 80 17.61 -5.90 2.31
C GLU A 80 16.11 -5.64 2.32
N GLN A 81 15.58 -5.13 1.20
CA GLN A 81 14.17 -4.82 1.09
C GLN A 81 13.43 -6.13 0.88
N ALA A 82 12.49 -6.44 1.76
CA ALA A 82 11.56 -7.56 1.59
C ALA A 82 10.49 -7.21 0.53
N PRO A 83 9.83 -8.22 -0.07
CA PRO A 83 8.74 -7.99 -1.02
C PRO A 83 7.56 -7.25 -0.37
N SER A 84 6.82 -6.46 -1.17
CA SER A 84 5.59 -5.80 -0.74
C SER A 84 4.42 -6.79 -0.56
N ALA A 85 3.37 -6.38 0.15
CA ALA A 85 2.15 -7.18 0.27
C ALA A 85 1.47 -7.38 -1.10
N SER A 86 1.53 -6.39 -1.98
CA SER A 86 1.06 -6.48 -3.37
C SER A 86 1.76 -7.59 -4.14
N LEU A 87 3.08 -7.65 -4.04
CA LEU A 87 3.88 -8.67 -4.72
C LEU A 87 3.62 -10.06 -4.16
N ALA A 88 3.46 -10.17 -2.85
CA ALA A 88 3.16 -11.44 -2.18
C ALA A 88 1.78 -11.98 -2.57
N LEU A 89 0.74 -11.14 -2.65
CA LEU A 89 -0.59 -11.51 -3.13
C LEU A 89 -0.56 -11.97 -4.59
N TRP A 90 0.12 -11.21 -5.44
CA TRP A 90 0.28 -11.56 -6.85
C TRP A 90 1.00 -12.91 -7.02
N ALA A 91 2.06 -13.18 -6.23
CA ALA A 91 2.78 -14.44 -6.26
C ALA A 91 1.87 -15.62 -5.86
N GLU A 92 1.05 -15.44 -4.82
CA GLU A 92 0.10 -16.44 -4.36
C GLU A 92 -0.98 -16.74 -5.42
N ASP A 93 -1.51 -15.72 -6.11
CA ASP A 93 -2.48 -15.88 -7.19
C ASP A 93 -1.87 -16.54 -8.46
N ASN A 94 -0.54 -16.59 -8.56
CA ASN A 94 0.19 -17.25 -9.65
C ASN A 94 0.90 -18.55 -9.23
N ASP A 95 0.49 -19.16 -8.11
CA ASP A 95 1.04 -20.41 -7.56
C ASP A 95 2.56 -20.36 -7.31
N ILE A 96 3.08 -19.18 -6.96
CA ILE A 96 4.50 -18.97 -6.59
C ILE A 96 4.61 -19.05 -5.07
N SER A 97 5.46 -19.93 -4.57
CA SER A 97 5.65 -20.06 -3.13
C SER A 97 6.35 -18.84 -2.53
N ALA A 98 6.08 -18.55 -1.25
CA ALA A 98 6.75 -17.45 -0.53
C ALA A 98 8.28 -17.64 -0.50
N GLY A 99 8.77 -18.89 -0.48
CA GLY A 99 10.21 -19.18 -0.55
C GLY A 99 10.83 -18.86 -1.91
N ASP A 100 10.14 -19.21 -3.02
CA ASP A 100 10.59 -18.86 -4.37
C ASP A 100 10.57 -17.34 -4.58
N LEU A 101 9.55 -16.64 -4.03
CA LEU A 101 9.47 -15.19 -4.08
C LEU A 101 10.63 -14.53 -3.33
N ALA A 102 10.92 -14.98 -2.11
CA ALA A 102 12.03 -14.46 -1.31
C ALA A 102 13.38 -14.67 -2.02
N ALA A 103 13.62 -15.90 -2.53
CA ALA A 103 14.85 -16.21 -3.28
C ALA A 103 14.98 -15.36 -4.55
N ALA A 104 13.88 -15.07 -5.24
CA ALA A 104 13.89 -14.21 -6.41
C ALA A 104 14.16 -12.75 -6.06
N TYR A 105 13.63 -12.29 -4.93
CA TYR A 105 13.84 -10.93 -4.42
C TYR A 105 15.30 -10.72 -4.01
N GLU A 106 15.91 -11.67 -3.30
CA GLU A 106 17.34 -11.72 -3.02
C GLU A 106 18.18 -11.74 -4.32
N GLY A 107 17.70 -12.40 -5.37
CA GLY A 107 18.29 -12.43 -6.71
C GLY A 107 18.12 -11.14 -7.51
N GLY A 108 17.56 -10.07 -6.92
CA GLY A 108 17.43 -8.74 -7.53
C GLY A 108 16.08 -8.46 -8.20
N LEU A 109 15.05 -9.27 -7.97
CA LEU A 109 13.69 -8.93 -8.36
C LEU A 109 13.25 -7.70 -7.55
N LYS A 110 12.58 -6.75 -8.20
CA LYS A 110 11.99 -5.57 -7.54
C LYS A 110 10.50 -5.52 -7.84
N ASP A 111 9.72 -4.95 -6.93
CA ASP A 111 8.27 -4.75 -7.08
C ASP A 111 7.92 -4.06 -8.41
N THR A 112 8.76 -3.13 -8.86
CA THR A 112 8.60 -2.41 -10.13
C THR A 112 8.78 -3.27 -11.38
N THR A 113 9.30 -4.49 -11.26
CA THR A 113 9.62 -5.37 -12.39
C THR A 113 8.37 -6.12 -12.88
N ILE A 114 7.32 -6.24 -12.06
CA ILE A 114 6.11 -6.98 -12.38
C ILE A 114 5.12 -6.07 -13.10
N ARG A 115 5.07 -6.20 -14.44
CA ARG A 115 4.06 -5.56 -15.29
C ARG A 115 2.78 -6.40 -15.29
N GLY A 116 1.92 -6.18 -14.38
CA GLY A 116 0.65 -6.92 -14.26
C GLY A 116 -0.03 -6.66 -12.94
N ALA A 117 0.70 -6.19 -11.92
CA ALA A 117 0.10 -5.58 -10.76
C ALA A 117 -0.66 -4.32 -11.25
N LYS A 118 -1.98 -4.31 -11.08
CA LYS A 118 -2.77 -3.12 -11.37
C LYS A 118 -2.17 -1.97 -10.58
N VAL A 119 -1.79 -0.91 -11.28
CA VAL A 119 -1.28 0.31 -10.64
C VAL A 119 -2.41 0.89 -9.81
N ASP A 120 -2.14 1.10 -8.52
CA ASP A 120 -3.11 1.69 -7.61
C ASP A 120 -3.48 3.10 -8.06
N ASN A 121 -4.78 3.38 -8.07
CA ASN A 121 -5.31 4.69 -8.38
C ASN A 121 -5.59 5.43 -7.06
N ILE A 122 -4.55 6.06 -6.51
CA ILE A 122 -4.66 6.79 -5.24
C ILE A 122 -5.71 7.90 -5.39
N ASN A 123 -6.65 7.95 -4.44
CA ASN A 123 -7.79 8.86 -4.44
C ASN A 123 -8.72 8.70 -5.67
N GLY A 124 -8.69 7.53 -6.32
CA GLY A 124 -9.49 7.26 -7.51
C GLY A 124 -10.98 7.03 -7.25
N GLY A 125 -11.37 6.88 -5.97
CA GLY A 125 -12.72 6.47 -5.59
C GLY A 125 -13.00 5.01 -5.93
N LEU A 126 -14.22 4.69 -6.31
CA LEU A 126 -14.65 3.35 -6.68
C LEU A 126 -14.08 2.93 -8.04
N SER A 127 -13.39 1.79 -8.07
CA SER A 127 -12.87 1.19 -9.31
C SER A 127 -14.01 0.59 -10.14
N LYS A 128 -14.12 0.99 -11.41
CA LYS A 128 -15.26 0.61 -12.27
C LYS A 128 -15.21 -0.82 -12.78
N ASP A 129 -14.01 -1.39 -12.96
CA ASP A 129 -13.78 -2.67 -13.64
C ASP A 129 -13.22 -3.73 -12.69
N VAL A 130 -13.54 -3.64 -11.38
CA VAL A 130 -13.07 -4.56 -10.36
C VAL A 130 -14.25 -5.27 -9.73
N ASP A 131 -14.23 -6.60 -9.80
CA ASP A 131 -15.17 -7.41 -9.01
C ASP A 131 -14.83 -7.27 -7.51
N ILE A 132 -15.80 -6.82 -6.75
CA ILE A 132 -15.64 -6.62 -5.31
C ILE A 132 -15.56 -7.97 -4.59
N GLY A 133 -16.39 -8.93 -5.00
CA GLY A 133 -16.50 -10.25 -4.39
C GLY A 133 -17.11 -10.24 -2.98
N LYS A 134 -17.03 -11.40 -2.31
CA LYS A 134 -17.61 -11.62 -0.97
C LYS A 134 -16.76 -11.05 0.16
N TYR A 135 -15.45 -11.05 0.02
CA TYR A 135 -14.50 -10.60 1.03
C TYR A 135 -13.85 -9.30 0.62
N VAL A 136 -13.82 -8.33 1.51
CA VAL A 136 -13.18 -7.04 1.30
C VAL A 136 -12.21 -6.74 2.44
N GLY A 137 -11.00 -6.32 2.09
CA GLY A 137 -9.99 -5.85 3.04
C GLY A 137 -10.13 -4.35 3.19
N ILE A 138 -10.10 -3.83 4.42
CA ILE A 138 -10.20 -2.40 4.71
C ILE A 138 -9.07 -1.96 5.62
N ASP A 139 -8.60 -0.74 5.40
CA ASP A 139 -7.71 -0.02 6.30
C ASP A 139 -7.92 1.50 6.14
N CYS A 140 -7.78 2.24 7.24
CA CYS A 140 -8.00 3.68 7.30
C CYS A 140 -6.78 4.41 7.86
N GLU A 141 -6.46 5.57 7.26
CA GLU A 141 -5.50 6.50 7.85
C GLU A 141 -6.24 7.60 8.62
N MET A 142 -5.70 7.94 9.77
CA MET A 142 -6.32 8.86 10.71
C MET A 142 -5.39 10.00 11.08
N VAL A 143 -5.97 11.18 11.25
CA VAL A 143 -5.28 12.40 11.72
C VAL A 143 -5.83 12.85 13.06
N GLY A 144 -5.06 13.61 13.83
CA GLY A 144 -5.45 14.13 15.12
C GLY A 144 -6.22 15.44 15.02
N VAL A 145 -7.28 15.56 15.81
CA VAL A 145 -8.07 16.80 15.97
C VAL A 145 -8.27 17.10 17.46
N GLY A 146 -8.66 18.33 17.78
CA GLY A 146 -8.84 18.77 19.16
C GLY A 146 -7.59 19.44 19.72
N ARG A 147 -7.72 20.06 20.89
CA ARG A 147 -6.62 20.83 21.50
C ARG A 147 -5.46 19.97 21.97
N GLU A 148 -5.74 18.74 22.40
CA GLU A 148 -4.77 17.78 22.95
C GLU A 148 -4.49 16.65 21.95
N GLU A 149 -4.95 16.78 20.67
CA GLU A 149 -4.81 15.76 19.62
C GLU A 149 -5.37 14.39 20.04
N ASP A 150 -6.29 14.41 21.00
CA ASP A 150 -6.85 13.26 21.71
C ASP A 150 -7.84 12.45 20.87
N ARG A 151 -8.38 13.07 19.81
CA ARG A 151 -9.33 12.41 18.91
C ARG A 151 -8.72 12.16 17.55
N SER A 152 -8.99 10.98 17.02
CA SER A 152 -8.63 10.59 15.67
C SER A 152 -9.84 10.67 14.75
N VAL A 153 -9.67 11.27 13.58
CA VAL A 153 -10.69 11.34 12.52
C VAL A 153 -10.16 10.77 11.22
N LEU A 154 -11.07 10.29 10.39
CA LEU A 154 -10.74 9.70 9.08
C LEU A 154 -10.10 10.73 8.16
N ALA A 155 -9.00 10.34 7.51
CA ALA A 155 -8.29 11.14 6.51
C ALA A 155 -8.04 10.40 5.20
N ARG A 156 -8.05 9.05 5.21
CA ARG A 156 -8.01 8.20 4.03
C ARG A 156 -8.64 6.86 4.34
N VAL A 157 -9.31 6.25 3.38
CA VAL A 157 -9.80 4.88 3.44
C VAL A 157 -9.46 4.15 2.16
N SER A 158 -8.97 2.91 2.31
CA SER A 158 -8.67 2.02 1.20
C SER A 158 -9.38 0.69 1.38
N ILE A 159 -9.93 0.16 0.28
CA ILE A 159 -10.59 -1.14 0.27
C ILE A 159 -10.03 -1.96 -0.89
N VAL A 160 -9.70 -3.21 -0.61
CA VAL A 160 -9.24 -4.20 -1.59
C VAL A 160 -10.16 -5.41 -1.61
N ASN A 161 -10.23 -6.11 -2.74
CA ASN A 161 -10.96 -7.38 -2.81
C ASN A 161 -10.12 -8.55 -2.29
N PHE A 162 -10.64 -9.78 -2.39
CA PHE A 162 -9.97 -11.00 -1.95
C PHE A 162 -8.59 -11.21 -2.61
N HIS A 163 -8.39 -10.73 -3.83
CA HIS A 163 -7.15 -10.81 -4.59
C HIS A 163 -6.21 -9.61 -4.37
N GLY A 164 -6.53 -8.74 -3.41
CA GLY A 164 -5.74 -7.54 -3.13
C GLY A 164 -5.85 -6.44 -4.19
N THR A 165 -6.76 -6.59 -5.18
CA THR A 165 -7.02 -5.53 -6.14
C THR A 165 -7.76 -4.39 -5.47
N GLN A 166 -7.30 -3.16 -5.67
CA GLN A 166 -7.95 -1.96 -5.13
C GLN A 166 -9.37 -1.82 -5.67
N VAL A 167 -10.34 -1.84 -4.75
CA VAL A 167 -11.77 -1.59 -5.03
C VAL A 167 -12.09 -0.13 -4.86
N TYR A 168 -11.57 0.48 -3.78
CA TYR A 168 -11.83 1.86 -3.41
C TYR A 168 -10.59 2.49 -2.77
N ASP A 169 -10.36 3.75 -3.07
CA ASP A 169 -9.37 4.56 -2.35
C ASP A 169 -9.77 6.04 -2.39
N SER A 170 -9.80 6.67 -1.23
CA SER A 170 -10.15 8.08 -1.14
C SER A 170 -9.49 8.77 0.04
N PHE A 171 -8.90 9.94 -0.21
CA PHE A 171 -8.70 10.91 0.85
C PHE A 171 -10.05 11.49 1.28
N VAL A 172 -10.14 11.77 2.56
CA VAL A 172 -11.37 12.28 3.20
C VAL A 172 -11.05 13.60 3.89
N ARG A 173 -11.88 14.61 3.63
CA ARG A 173 -11.73 15.92 4.26
C ARG A 173 -12.26 15.87 5.70
N PRO A 174 -11.39 16.07 6.71
CA PRO A 174 -11.84 16.18 8.07
C PRO A 174 -12.79 17.38 8.27
N LYS A 175 -13.86 17.19 9.01
CA LYS A 175 -14.83 18.28 9.33
C LYS A 175 -14.29 19.27 10.35
N GLU A 176 -13.31 18.83 11.14
CA GLU A 176 -12.69 19.62 12.18
C GLU A 176 -11.28 20.04 11.76
N PHE A 177 -10.77 21.10 12.39
CA PHE A 177 -9.40 21.54 12.14
C PHE A 177 -8.40 20.45 12.62
N VAL A 178 -7.55 20.03 11.71
CA VAL A 178 -6.51 19.03 11.99
C VAL A 178 -5.38 19.70 12.76
N THR A 179 -5.13 19.21 13.96
CA THR A 179 -4.06 19.69 14.84
C THR A 179 -2.78 18.89 14.68
N ASP A 180 -2.91 17.58 14.38
CA ASP A 180 -1.78 16.71 14.09
C ASP A 180 -2.06 15.83 12.86
N TRP A 181 -1.30 16.05 11.79
CA TRP A 181 -1.41 15.28 10.55
C TRP A 181 -0.82 13.90 10.66
N ARG A 182 0.07 13.67 11.61
CA ARG A 182 0.79 12.40 11.77
C ARG A 182 1.37 11.88 10.45
N THR A 183 1.80 12.78 9.56
CA THR A 183 2.18 12.45 8.17
C THR A 183 3.22 11.36 8.11
N HIS A 184 4.16 11.33 9.05
CA HIS A 184 5.20 10.29 9.15
C HIS A 184 4.66 8.88 9.43
N VAL A 185 3.41 8.77 9.88
CA VAL A 185 2.68 7.51 10.06
C VAL A 185 1.60 7.38 9.00
N SER A 186 0.66 8.31 8.95
CA SER A 186 -0.53 8.22 8.09
C SER A 186 -0.26 8.41 6.59
N GLY A 187 0.89 8.97 6.21
CA GLY A 187 1.15 9.37 4.82
C GLY A 187 0.23 10.49 4.31
N VAL A 188 -0.69 10.99 5.16
CA VAL A 188 -1.62 12.06 4.77
C VAL A 188 -1.05 13.43 5.15
N SER A 189 -1.23 14.40 4.27
CA SER A 189 -0.74 15.76 4.42
C SER A 189 -1.80 16.79 4.03
N PRO A 190 -1.65 18.06 4.41
CA PRO A 190 -2.57 19.13 3.98
C PRO A 190 -2.76 19.21 2.46
N LYS A 191 -1.75 18.83 1.68
CA LYS A 191 -1.80 18.85 0.21
C LYS A 191 -2.85 17.89 -0.35
N ASN A 192 -3.06 16.75 0.30
CA ASN A 192 -4.05 15.75 -0.12
C ASN A 192 -5.49 16.27 0.01
N MET A 193 -5.71 17.26 0.88
CA MET A 193 -7.04 17.83 1.11
C MET A 193 -7.57 18.64 -0.05
N ALA A 194 -6.72 19.05 -0.98
CA ALA A 194 -7.16 19.77 -2.18
C ALA A 194 -8.07 18.89 -3.09
N THR A 195 -7.86 17.57 -3.06
CA THR A 195 -8.61 16.59 -3.86
C THR A 195 -9.41 15.61 -3.01
N ALA A 196 -9.41 15.78 -1.69
CA ALA A 196 -10.15 14.94 -0.77
C ALA A 196 -11.66 15.12 -0.94
N ARG A 197 -12.40 14.01 -0.82
CA ARG A 197 -13.88 13.99 -0.86
C ARG A 197 -14.46 14.35 0.50
N GLU A 198 -15.72 14.75 0.50
CA GLU A 198 -16.46 15.00 1.73
C GLU A 198 -16.74 13.68 2.47
N PHE A 199 -16.76 13.75 3.80
CA PHE A 199 -16.92 12.56 4.66
C PHE A 199 -18.18 11.77 4.33
N GLU A 200 -19.32 12.45 4.14
CA GLU A 200 -20.61 11.82 3.87
C GLU A 200 -20.61 11.03 2.55
N GLU A 201 -20.01 11.58 1.52
CA GLU A 201 -19.89 10.90 0.23
C GLU A 201 -19.09 9.59 0.39
N VAL A 202 -17.94 9.68 1.07
CA VAL A 202 -17.07 8.52 1.29
C VAL A 202 -17.76 7.48 2.17
N GLN A 203 -18.38 7.90 3.26
CA GLN A 203 -19.10 7.03 4.18
C GLN A 203 -20.20 6.24 3.46
N GLU A 204 -21.00 6.92 2.62
CA GLU A 204 -22.08 6.27 1.86
C GLU A 204 -21.52 5.24 0.85
N GLN A 205 -20.44 5.59 0.15
CA GLN A 205 -19.80 4.68 -0.81
C GLN A 205 -19.19 3.47 -0.10
N VAL A 206 -18.49 3.68 1.00
CA VAL A 206 -17.90 2.61 1.81
C VAL A 206 -19.01 1.72 2.39
N ALA A 207 -20.09 2.29 2.95
CA ALA A 207 -21.22 1.52 3.46
C ALA A 207 -21.80 0.57 2.39
N LYS A 208 -22.01 1.05 1.17
CA LYS A 208 -22.48 0.22 0.04
C LYS A 208 -21.49 -0.89 -0.35
N ILE A 209 -20.20 -0.60 -0.23
CA ILE A 209 -19.16 -1.62 -0.52
C ILE A 209 -19.13 -2.69 0.58
N LEU A 210 -19.37 -2.32 1.84
CA LEU A 210 -19.33 -3.28 2.95
C LEU A 210 -20.63 -4.11 3.09
N ASP A 211 -21.73 -3.65 2.52
CA ASP A 211 -23.05 -4.28 2.64
C ASP A 211 -23.04 -5.73 2.13
N ASP A 212 -23.58 -6.65 2.93
CA ASP A 212 -23.60 -8.11 2.70
C ASP A 212 -22.22 -8.75 2.41
N ARG A 213 -21.12 -8.15 2.85
CA ARG A 213 -19.77 -8.67 2.67
C ARG A 213 -19.05 -8.96 3.98
N VAL A 214 -18.08 -9.85 3.87
CA VAL A 214 -17.17 -10.16 4.99
C VAL A 214 -16.02 -9.16 4.97
N VAL A 215 -15.91 -8.37 6.03
CA VAL A 215 -14.87 -7.35 6.21
C VAL A 215 -13.65 -7.98 6.87
N VAL A 216 -12.51 -7.84 6.22
CA VAL A 216 -11.19 -8.29 6.70
C VAL A 216 -10.35 -7.06 7.02
N GLY A 217 -9.61 -7.07 8.12
CA GLY A 217 -8.69 -5.98 8.45
C GLY A 217 -7.91 -6.26 9.73
N HIS A 218 -7.24 -5.23 10.23
CA HIS A 218 -6.46 -5.31 11.47
C HIS A 218 -6.94 -4.26 12.46
N ALA A 219 -7.57 -4.70 13.56
CA ALA A 219 -8.28 -3.82 14.51
C ALA A 219 -9.46 -3.06 13.86
N VAL A 220 -10.22 -3.73 13.00
CA VAL A 220 -11.34 -3.23 12.17
C VAL A 220 -12.32 -2.35 12.94
N ARG A 221 -12.45 -2.54 14.26
CA ARG A 221 -13.30 -1.67 15.10
C ARG A 221 -12.92 -0.21 14.98
N ASN A 222 -11.61 0.10 14.92
CA ASN A 222 -11.12 1.48 14.83
C ASN A 222 -11.52 2.12 13.49
N ASP A 223 -11.41 1.35 12.41
CA ASP A 223 -11.79 1.80 11.06
C ASP A 223 -13.29 2.09 10.97
N LEU A 224 -14.11 1.18 11.50
CA LEU A 224 -15.56 1.36 11.53
C LEU A 224 -15.97 2.55 12.42
N GLU A 225 -15.25 2.79 13.52
CA GLU A 225 -15.52 3.90 14.45
C GLU A 225 -15.25 5.25 13.76
N VAL A 226 -14.13 5.43 13.08
CA VAL A 226 -13.82 6.69 12.37
C VAL A 226 -14.66 6.89 11.11
N LEU A 227 -15.17 5.81 10.51
CA LEU A 227 -16.16 5.84 9.44
C LEU A 227 -17.58 6.10 9.94
N MET A 228 -17.79 6.07 11.28
CA MET A 228 -19.13 6.13 11.91
C MET A 228 -20.08 5.05 11.34
N LEU A 229 -19.53 3.85 11.05
CA LEU A 229 -20.28 2.70 10.52
C LEU A 229 -20.34 1.58 11.56
N THR A 230 -21.35 0.74 11.41
CA THR A 230 -21.46 -0.54 12.12
C THR A 230 -21.50 -1.68 11.13
N HIS A 231 -20.92 -2.82 11.50
CA HIS A 231 -20.95 -4.02 10.68
C HIS A 231 -21.25 -5.25 11.55
N PRO A 232 -22.01 -6.25 11.04
CA PRO A 232 -22.33 -7.44 11.82
C PRO A 232 -21.06 -8.17 12.27
N LYS A 233 -20.90 -8.44 13.55
CA LYS A 233 -19.70 -9.09 14.10
C LYS A 233 -19.41 -10.45 13.46
N ARG A 234 -20.44 -11.16 13.02
CA ARG A 234 -20.32 -12.43 12.30
C ARG A 234 -19.66 -12.28 10.92
N ASP A 235 -19.69 -11.07 10.35
CA ASP A 235 -19.15 -10.79 9.02
C ASP A 235 -17.84 -9.98 9.10
N ILE A 236 -17.16 -10.01 10.26
CA ILE A 236 -15.83 -9.41 10.47
C ILE A 236 -14.78 -10.50 10.66
N ARG A 237 -13.64 -10.37 9.98
CA ARG A 237 -12.42 -11.18 10.16
C ARG A 237 -11.28 -10.25 10.55
N ASP A 238 -11.12 -10.07 11.85
CA ASP A 238 -10.11 -9.15 12.43
C ASP A 238 -8.83 -9.91 12.77
N THR A 239 -7.76 -9.65 12.03
CA THR A 239 -6.45 -10.30 12.20
C THR A 239 -5.80 -9.98 13.55
N SER A 240 -6.14 -8.85 14.20
CA SER A 240 -5.66 -8.50 15.53
C SER A 240 -6.29 -9.39 16.62
N ARG A 241 -7.47 -9.92 16.37
CA ARG A 241 -8.26 -10.71 17.34
C ARG A 241 -8.15 -12.21 17.15
N PHE A 242 -7.61 -12.66 16.04
CA PHE A 242 -7.45 -14.08 15.76
C PHE A 242 -6.51 -14.74 16.77
N SER A 243 -7.00 -15.77 17.47
CA SER A 243 -6.28 -16.41 18.56
C SER A 243 -4.97 -17.04 18.11
N GLY A 244 -4.93 -17.60 16.90
CA GLY A 244 -3.76 -18.22 16.28
C GLY A 244 -2.56 -17.29 16.10
N PHE A 245 -2.77 -15.98 16.10
CA PHE A 245 -1.69 -14.99 15.95
C PHE A 245 -1.08 -14.52 17.28
N ARG A 246 -1.70 -14.81 18.43
CA ARG A 246 -1.17 -14.40 19.74
C ARG A 246 0.20 -14.97 20.07
N LYS A 247 0.56 -16.12 19.52
CA LYS A 247 1.87 -16.75 19.69
C LYS A 247 3.02 -15.87 19.19
N TYR A 248 2.78 -15.02 18.20
CA TYR A 248 3.78 -14.11 17.65
C TYR A 248 4.02 -12.87 18.52
N SER A 249 3.24 -12.65 19.59
CA SER A 249 3.37 -11.47 20.46
C SER A 249 3.27 -11.82 21.96
N ALA A 250 3.85 -12.95 22.35
CA ALA A 250 3.87 -13.40 23.75
C ALA A 250 2.47 -13.33 24.41
N GLY A 251 1.43 -13.77 23.70
CA GLY A 251 0.04 -13.78 24.16
C GLY A 251 -0.71 -12.44 24.05
N LYS A 252 -0.01 -11.34 23.71
CA LYS A 252 -0.63 -10.02 23.48
C LYS A 252 -1.21 -9.92 22.07
N VAL A 253 -1.92 -8.84 21.78
CA VAL A 253 -2.36 -8.49 20.42
C VAL A 253 -1.12 -8.11 19.59
N PRO A 254 -0.83 -8.84 18.50
CA PRO A 254 0.30 -8.51 17.64
C PRO A 254 -0.03 -7.31 16.76
N SER A 255 0.97 -6.52 16.39
CA SER A 255 0.82 -5.48 15.36
C SER A 255 0.78 -6.09 13.96
N LEU A 256 0.13 -5.41 13.00
CA LEU A 256 0.09 -5.83 11.60
C LEU A 256 1.51 -5.95 11.02
N LYS A 257 2.38 -4.97 11.26
CA LYS A 257 3.79 -5.00 10.87
C LYS A 257 4.50 -6.27 11.32
N LYS A 258 4.30 -6.68 12.58
CA LYS A 258 4.91 -7.88 13.11
C LYS A 258 4.37 -9.15 12.43
N LEU A 259 3.05 -9.23 12.25
CA LEU A 259 2.44 -10.37 11.55
C LEU A 259 2.88 -10.45 10.09
N ALA A 260 2.96 -9.32 9.39
CA ALA A 260 3.44 -9.26 8.02
C ALA A 260 4.88 -9.80 7.92
N LYS A 261 5.77 -9.37 8.80
CA LYS A 261 7.16 -9.82 8.82
C LYS A 261 7.27 -11.31 9.17
N GLU A 262 6.65 -11.75 10.26
CA GLU A 262 6.84 -13.11 10.82
C GLU A 262 6.10 -14.20 10.01
N ILE A 263 4.94 -13.89 9.44
CA ILE A 263 4.09 -14.88 8.76
C ILE A 263 4.22 -14.78 7.25
N LEU A 264 4.25 -13.55 6.72
CA LEU A 264 4.24 -13.32 5.28
C LEU A 264 5.64 -13.16 4.69
N GLY A 265 6.65 -12.79 5.51
CA GLY A 265 7.96 -12.41 5.03
C GLY A 265 7.95 -11.09 4.25
N VAL A 266 6.98 -10.20 4.56
CA VAL A 266 6.73 -8.93 3.87
C VAL A 266 7.05 -7.79 4.82
N GLU A 267 7.72 -6.75 4.33
CA GLU A 267 7.92 -5.50 5.07
C GLU A 267 6.86 -4.48 4.66
N ILE A 268 6.06 -4.05 5.64
CA ILE A 268 5.11 -2.95 5.55
C ILE A 268 5.46 -1.90 6.57
N GLN A 269 4.94 -0.67 6.41
CA GLN A 269 5.12 0.39 7.40
C GLN A 269 6.61 0.68 7.68
N GLY A 270 7.45 0.65 6.64
CA GLY A 270 8.88 0.99 6.72
C GLY A 270 9.15 2.50 6.71
N GLY A 271 8.12 3.31 6.57
CA GLY A 271 8.08 4.77 6.56
C GLY A 271 6.65 5.21 6.74
N GLU A 272 6.17 6.08 5.86
CA GLU A 272 4.74 6.42 5.80
C GLU A 272 3.91 5.17 5.51
N HIS A 273 2.79 5.01 6.22
CA HIS A 273 1.87 3.89 6.00
C HIS A 273 1.12 4.05 4.69
N SER A 274 0.76 2.94 4.09
CA SER A 274 -0.14 2.90 2.93
C SER A 274 -1.33 2.03 3.29
N SER A 275 -2.49 2.65 3.47
CA SER A 275 -3.72 1.91 3.79
C SER A 275 -4.06 0.83 2.76
N VAL A 276 -3.69 1.00 1.48
CA VAL A 276 -3.86 -0.06 0.47
C VAL A 276 -2.96 -1.27 0.77
N GLU A 277 -1.68 -1.03 1.11
CA GLU A 277 -0.75 -2.11 1.44
C GLU A 277 -1.09 -2.78 2.79
N ASP A 278 -1.55 -2.02 3.77
CA ASP A 278 -1.97 -2.55 5.07
C ASP A 278 -3.26 -3.40 4.93
N ALA A 279 -4.23 -2.96 4.12
CA ALA A 279 -5.40 -3.76 3.76
C ALA A 279 -5.01 -5.06 3.03
N ARG A 280 -4.03 -5.01 2.12
CA ARG A 280 -3.48 -6.19 1.43
C ARG A 280 -2.80 -7.16 2.37
N ALA A 281 -1.98 -6.65 3.28
CA ALA A 281 -1.31 -7.49 4.28
C ALA A 281 -2.34 -8.20 5.19
N ALA A 282 -3.37 -7.49 5.63
CA ALA A 282 -4.46 -8.07 6.42
C ALA A 282 -5.22 -9.14 5.62
N MET A 283 -5.53 -8.88 4.34
CA MET A 283 -6.19 -9.84 3.46
C MET A 283 -5.32 -11.09 3.23
N LEU A 284 -4.02 -10.94 3.00
CA LEU A 284 -3.11 -12.06 2.80
C LEU A 284 -2.96 -12.92 4.05
N LEU A 285 -2.89 -12.31 5.24
CA LEU A 285 -2.92 -13.02 6.53
C LEU A 285 -4.20 -13.84 6.68
N PHE A 286 -5.34 -13.27 6.35
CA PHE A 286 -6.63 -13.95 6.37
C PHE A 286 -6.66 -15.12 5.37
N ARG A 287 -6.27 -14.92 4.12
CA ARG A 287 -6.24 -15.96 3.08
C ARG A 287 -5.45 -17.19 3.51
N ARG A 288 -4.22 -16.99 3.98
CA ARG A 288 -3.34 -18.09 4.40
C ARG A 288 -3.84 -18.86 5.62
N HIS A 289 -4.69 -18.25 6.42
CA HIS A 289 -5.24 -18.85 7.63
C HIS A 289 -6.76 -19.00 7.58
N LYS A 290 -7.36 -18.89 6.40
CA LYS A 290 -8.82 -18.81 6.22
C LYS A 290 -9.56 -19.96 6.91
N SER A 291 -9.14 -21.20 6.74
CA SER A 291 -9.77 -22.36 7.38
C SER A 291 -9.76 -22.26 8.91
N ALA A 292 -8.65 -21.83 9.51
CA ALA A 292 -8.57 -21.64 10.96
C ALA A 292 -9.43 -20.46 11.45
N PHE A 293 -9.50 -19.36 10.68
CA PHE A 293 -10.44 -18.27 10.94
C PHE A 293 -11.89 -18.73 10.89
N ASP A 294 -12.24 -19.53 9.88
CA ASP A 294 -13.62 -20.02 9.70
C ASP A 294 -14.00 -20.97 10.85
N VAL A 295 -13.10 -21.82 11.33
CA VAL A 295 -13.31 -22.69 12.51
C VAL A 295 -13.52 -21.85 13.78
N GLU A 296 -12.61 -20.90 14.09
CA GLU A 296 -12.76 -20.04 15.27
C GLU A 296 -14.05 -19.22 15.20
N HIS A 297 -14.39 -18.76 14.02
CA HIS A 297 -15.58 -17.97 13.76
C HIS A 297 -16.87 -18.79 13.98
N ALA A 298 -16.93 -20.02 13.45
CA ALA A 298 -18.08 -20.91 13.62
C ALA A 298 -18.31 -21.25 15.10
N GLN A 299 -17.25 -21.41 15.88
CA GLN A 299 -17.34 -21.61 17.33
C GLN A 299 -17.92 -20.39 18.05
N ARG A 300 -17.57 -19.18 17.60
CA ARG A 300 -18.02 -17.92 18.21
C ARG A 300 -19.43 -17.52 17.81
N PHE A 301 -19.86 -17.89 16.61
CA PHE A 301 -21.15 -17.57 16.02
C PHE A 301 -21.79 -18.84 15.44
N PRO A 302 -22.24 -19.78 16.31
CA PRO A 302 -22.88 -20.99 15.83
C PRO A 302 -24.14 -20.64 15.05
N VAL A 303 -24.34 -21.32 13.92
CA VAL A 303 -25.61 -21.23 13.20
C VAL A 303 -26.66 -21.89 14.09
N SER A 304 -27.63 -21.12 14.59
CA SER A 304 -28.79 -21.70 15.27
C SER A 304 -29.63 -22.40 14.21
N ASP A 305 -29.77 -23.73 14.31
CA ASP A 305 -30.72 -24.54 13.54
C ASP A 305 -32.17 -24.22 13.95
N ASN A 306 -32.56 -22.96 13.84
CA ASN A 306 -33.96 -22.53 14.02
C ASN A 306 -34.59 -22.40 12.63
N GLY A 307 -34.93 -23.52 12.01
CA GLY A 307 -35.54 -23.53 10.70
C GLY A 307 -36.06 -24.90 10.23
N ALA A 308 -36.51 -25.74 11.18
CA ALA A 308 -37.34 -26.88 10.84
C ALA A 308 -38.60 -26.87 11.73
N CYS A 309 -39.62 -26.17 11.25
CA CYS A 309 -41.03 -26.43 11.58
C CYS A 309 -41.84 -26.13 10.33
#